data_816046c1a499fd5bf400ce08955479bb
#
_entry.id   816046c1a499fd5bf400ce08955479bb
#
_cell.length_a   1.000
_cell.length_b   1.000
_cell.length_c   1.000
_cell.angle_alpha   90.00
_cell.angle_beta   90.00
_cell.angle_gamma   90.00
#
_symmetry.space_group_name_H-M   'P 1'
#
loop_
_entity.id
_entity.type
_entity.pdbx_description
1 polymer ?
#
loop_
_entity_poly.entity_id
_entity_poly.type
_entity_poly.pdbx_seq_one_letter_code
_entity_poly.pdbx_strand_id
1 'polypeptide(L)'
;MSTKDVYHSRVYTDRPAYADFDSPEKFEAIKSIIAKRLLEHPNAICSYSGGSDSDIMIDLIERTREQFNLPAITYCFFNTGLEMQATKDHVKAIAEKYGVEIIPVKPDISIVTSARKYGIPFVSKIMSAGLEGWQKKQIPLDIADEYNNADDKIAKRAELKQRYPGCETTINFLCCCNSAGEPRPNIQLVINSSKYMLDFIKEYPPDFKVSASCCDYCKKHPAHRIQKDYEMIITGERRDEGGMRSVPKKDCTSMCFTENSNGQFRLKPLYYVSDADKAWYKDYYNIRYSDAYEVYGLTRTGCCGCPISHKAVADLELIRPYEPNVVKAAWAIFGKSYEYRQKYNEYKRTRMELEKSQKGMIDGQLQF
;
A
#
# COMPACT_ATOMS: atom_id res chain seq x y z
N MET A 1 -19.71 2.07 -14.11
CA MET A 1 -20.15 2.21 -12.71
C MET A 1 -19.04 2.90 -11.93
N SER A 2 -19.36 3.99 -11.28
CA SER A 2 -18.43 4.88 -10.58
C SER A 2 -17.92 4.23 -9.30
N THR A 3 -16.59 4.32 -9.05
CA THR A 3 -15.88 3.86 -7.84
C THR A 3 -16.26 4.65 -6.56
N LYS A 4 -17.45 5.24 -6.50
CA LYS A 4 -17.93 6.06 -5.38
C LYS A 4 -18.68 5.27 -4.30
N ASP A 5 -18.91 3.97 -4.47
CA ASP A 5 -19.47 3.12 -3.41
C ASP A 5 -18.39 2.68 -2.43
N VAL A 6 -17.76 3.69 -1.81
CA VAL A 6 -16.68 3.51 -0.89
C VAL A 6 -17.22 3.58 0.54
N TYR A 7 -17.34 2.41 1.16
CA TYR A 7 -17.10 2.18 2.56
C TYR A 7 -17.88 3.05 3.57
N HIS A 8 -19.16 2.88 3.66
CA HIS A 8 -19.85 2.98 4.94
C HIS A 8 -19.79 1.60 5.62
N SER A 9 -18.60 1.26 6.14
CA SER A 9 -18.48 0.09 7.01
C SER A 9 -19.12 0.43 8.35
N ARG A 10 -20.13 -0.33 8.77
CA ARG A 10 -20.51 -0.34 10.17
C ARG A 10 -19.32 -0.86 10.97
N VAL A 11 -18.81 -0.03 11.87
CA VAL A 11 -17.69 -0.41 12.72
C VAL A 11 -18.26 -1.14 13.92
N TYR A 12 -17.93 -2.42 14.03
CA TYR A 12 -18.21 -3.20 15.21
C TYR A 12 -16.98 -3.14 16.11
N THR A 13 -17.18 -2.58 17.26
CA THR A 13 -16.33 -2.62 18.45
C THR A 13 -15.32 -1.50 18.64
N ASP A 14 -15.23 -1.03 19.87
CA ASP A 14 -14.16 -0.23 20.46
C ASP A 14 -12.81 -0.97 20.35
N ARG A 15 -11.72 -0.22 20.54
CA ARG A 15 -10.38 -0.80 20.60
C ARG A 15 -10.40 -2.03 21.53
N PRO A 16 -10.03 -3.21 21.05
CA PRO A 16 -10.14 -4.41 21.85
C PRO A 16 -9.17 -4.36 23.03
N ALA A 17 -9.59 -4.87 24.19
CA ALA A 17 -8.77 -4.88 25.41
C ALA A 17 -7.39 -5.54 25.20
N TYR A 18 -7.33 -6.58 24.35
CA TYR A 18 -6.08 -7.30 24.07
C TYR A 18 -5.01 -6.44 23.38
N ALA A 19 -5.36 -5.29 22.83
CA ALA A 19 -4.38 -4.40 22.19
C ALA A 19 -3.28 -3.94 23.16
N ASP A 20 -3.57 -3.96 24.47
CA ASP A 20 -2.67 -3.55 25.55
C ASP A 20 -2.08 -4.73 26.33
N PHE A 21 -2.38 -5.99 25.96
CA PHE A 21 -1.86 -7.19 26.61
C PHE A 21 -0.40 -7.44 26.20
N ASP A 22 0.34 -8.15 27.05
CA ASP A 22 1.62 -8.75 26.69
C ASP A 22 1.45 -9.83 25.62
N SER A 23 2.52 -10.11 24.85
CA SER A 23 2.45 -10.97 23.68
C SER A 23 1.77 -12.33 23.91
N PRO A 24 2.07 -13.12 24.96
CA PRO A 24 1.39 -14.41 25.18
C PRO A 24 -0.13 -14.25 25.32
N GLU A 25 -0.57 -13.35 26.21
CA GLU A 25 -1.98 -13.12 26.48
C GLU A 25 -2.70 -12.52 25.27
N LYS A 26 -2.01 -11.62 24.56
CA LYS A 26 -2.51 -11.01 23.33
C LYS A 26 -2.85 -12.06 22.29
N PHE A 27 -1.96 -13.01 22.02
CA PHE A 27 -2.20 -14.03 21.01
C PHE A 27 -3.25 -15.05 21.43
N GLU A 28 -3.38 -15.39 22.73
CA GLU A 28 -4.50 -16.21 23.22
C GLU A 28 -5.85 -15.48 23.04
N ALA A 29 -5.91 -14.18 23.33
CA ALA A 29 -7.10 -13.38 23.09
C ALA A 29 -7.45 -13.32 21.60
N ILE A 30 -6.44 -13.15 20.72
CA ILE A 30 -6.63 -13.15 19.27
C ILE A 30 -7.15 -14.50 18.78
N LYS A 31 -6.62 -15.64 19.28
CA LYS A 31 -7.14 -16.98 18.96
C LYS A 31 -8.63 -17.12 19.33
N SER A 32 -9.01 -16.64 20.51
CA SER A 32 -10.40 -16.65 20.94
C SER A 32 -11.31 -15.84 20.02
N ILE A 33 -10.82 -14.68 19.53
CA ILE A 33 -11.56 -13.85 18.56
C ILE A 33 -11.66 -14.56 17.21
N ILE A 34 -10.59 -15.14 16.69
CA ILE A 34 -10.59 -15.91 15.45
C ILE A 34 -11.60 -17.06 15.56
N ALA A 35 -11.55 -17.84 16.66
CA ALA A 35 -12.47 -18.94 16.87
C ALA A 35 -13.92 -18.48 16.86
N LYS A 36 -14.26 -17.44 17.63
CA LYS A 36 -15.59 -16.85 17.65
C LYS A 36 -16.06 -16.45 16.24
N ARG A 37 -15.20 -15.74 15.48
CA ARG A 37 -15.58 -15.24 14.16
C ARG A 37 -15.69 -16.34 13.11
N LEU A 38 -14.90 -17.39 13.20
CA LEU A 38 -15.03 -18.55 12.32
C LEU A 38 -16.28 -19.39 12.63
N LEU A 39 -16.74 -19.42 13.89
CA LEU A 39 -18.02 -20.05 14.24
C LEU A 39 -19.22 -19.23 13.75
N GLU A 40 -19.14 -17.90 13.82
CA GLU A 40 -20.19 -16.99 13.33
C GLU A 40 -20.24 -16.92 11.79
N HIS A 41 -19.07 -17.03 11.13
CA HIS A 41 -18.88 -16.86 9.67
C HIS A 41 -17.97 -17.96 9.11
N PRO A 42 -18.45 -19.20 9.03
CA PRO A 42 -17.61 -20.35 8.63
C PRO A 42 -17.17 -20.31 7.17
N ASN A 43 -17.91 -19.62 6.29
CA ASN A 43 -17.52 -19.42 4.90
C ASN A 43 -16.50 -18.28 4.78
N ALA A 44 -15.24 -18.56 5.18
CA ALA A 44 -14.18 -17.58 5.25
C ALA A 44 -13.05 -17.86 4.25
N ILE A 45 -12.45 -16.78 3.73
CA ILE A 45 -11.25 -16.82 2.90
C ILE A 45 -10.15 -15.94 3.49
N CYS A 46 -8.94 -16.51 3.58
CA CYS A 46 -7.75 -15.81 4.05
C CYS A 46 -6.82 -15.47 2.88
N SER A 47 -6.46 -14.20 2.76
CA SER A 47 -5.47 -13.74 1.78
C SER A 47 -4.07 -13.95 2.32
N TYR A 48 -3.38 -14.96 1.83
CA TYR A 48 -1.99 -15.27 2.18
C TYR A 48 -1.04 -14.68 1.13
N SER A 49 -0.02 -13.94 1.55
CA SER A 49 0.90 -13.23 0.63
C SER A 49 2.30 -13.83 0.56
N GLY A 50 2.64 -14.81 1.38
CA GLY A 50 4.00 -15.31 1.56
C GLY A 50 4.93 -14.31 2.25
N GLY A 51 4.36 -13.27 2.87
CA GLY A 51 5.07 -12.29 3.67
C GLY A 51 5.00 -12.61 5.17
N SER A 52 5.95 -12.09 5.93
CA SER A 52 6.14 -12.43 7.35
C SER A 52 4.91 -12.23 8.24
N ASP A 53 4.05 -11.23 7.96
CA ASP A 53 2.81 -11.04 8.70
C ASP A 53 1.76 -12.09 8.31
N SER A 54 1.73 -12.50 7.04
CA SER A 54 0.82 -13.56 6.59
C SER A 54 1.26 -14.95 7.07
N ASP A 55 2.56 -15.17 7.33
CA ASP A 55 3.07 -16.40 7.92
C ASP A 55 2.58 -16.57 9.37
N ILE A 56 2.65 -15.48 10.15
CA ILE A 56 2.09 -15.48 11.51
C ILE A 56 0.58 -15.68 11.48
N MET A 57 -0.10 -15.04 10.53
CA MET A 57 -1.55 -15.14 10.42
C MET A 57 -2.02 -16.57 10.11
N ILE A 58 -1.39 -17.24 9.14
CA ILE A 58 -1.77 -18.62 8.81
C ILE A 58 -1.48 -19.57 9.96
N ASP A 59 -0.30 -19.46 10.61
CA ASP A 59 0.05 -20.27 11.78
C ASP A 59 -0.97 -20.07 12.92
N LEU A 60 -1.32 -18.82 13.20
CA LEU A 60 -2.29 -18.47 14.23
C LEU A 60 -3.69 -19.02 13.94
N ILE A 61 -4.13 -18.94 12.68
CA ILE A 61 -5.43 -19.49 12.25
C ILE A 61 -5.42 -21.01 12.38
N GLU A 62 -4.40 -21.70 11.87
CA GLU A 62 -4.37 -23.17 11.88
C GLU A 62 -4.25 -23.72 13.32
N ARG A 63 -3.43 -23.10 14.19
CA ARG A 63 -3.41 -23.43 15.64
C ARG A 63 -4.75 -23.19 16.31
N THR A 64 -5.43 -22.12 15.95
CA THR A 64 -6.78 -21.85 16.50
C THR A 64 -7.78 -22.88 16.03
N ARG A 65 -7.72 -23.28 14.77
CA ARG A 65 -8.61 -24.31 14.22
C ARG A 65 -8.39 -25.66 14.89
N GLU A 66 -7.13 -26.05 15.08
CA GLU A 66 -6.78 -27.28 15.80
C GLU A 66 -7.27 -27.24 17.26
N GLN A 67 -6.95 -26.14 17.98
CA GLN A 67 -7.30 -25.99 19.40
C GLN A 67 -8.80 -26.03 19.66
N PHE A 68 -9.62 -25.46 18.78
CA PHE A 68 -11.07 -25.32 18.92
C PHE A 68 -11.86 -26.27 18.01
N ASN A 69 -11.20 -27.19 17.32
CA ASN A 69 -11.79 -28.16 16.39
C ASN A 69 -12.70 -27.46 15.33
N LEU A 70 -12.20 -26.40 14.68
CA LEU A 70 -12.94 -25.61 13.72
C LEU A 70 -12.78 -26.16 12.29
N PRO A 71 -13.77 -25.91 11.40
CA PRO A 71 -13.69 -26.35 10.00
C PRO A 71 -12.54 -25.67 9.24
N ALA A 72 -12.13 -26.29 8.13
CA ALA A 72 -11.15 -25.72 7.23
C ALA A 72 -11.69 -24.42 6.60
N ILE A 73 -10.78 -23.46 6.37
CA ILE A 73 -11.07 -22.24 5.60
C ILE A 73 -10.31 -22.25 4.29
N THR A 74 -10.69 -21.37 3.36
CA THR A 74 -10.01 -21.22 2.08
C THR A 74 -8.84 -20.25 2.20
N TYR A 75 -7.70 -20.60 1.61
CA TYR A 75 -6.56 -19.69 1.46
C TYR A 75 -6.35 -19.32 0.00
N CYS A 76 -5.93 -18.06 -0.27
CA CYS A 76 -5.60 -17.63 -1.62
C CYS A 76 -4.31 -16.79 -1.66
N PHE A 77 -3.53 -16.98 -2.74
CA PHE A 77 -2.30 -16.24 -3.02
C PHE A 77 -2.39 -15.50 -4.35
N PHE A 78 -2.20 -14.19 -4.34
CA PHE A 78 -2.26 -13.36 -5.56
C PHE A 78 -0.90 -13.33 -6.25
N ASN A 79 -0.73 -14.21 -7.23
CA ASN A 79 0.48 -14.27 -8.05
C ASN A 79 0.38 -13.27 -9.22
N THR A 80 1.01 -12.09 -9.05
CA THR A 80 1.00 -11.03 -10.08
C THR A 80 1.92 -11.32 -11.27
N GLY A 81 2.75 -12.37 -11.16
CA GLY A 81 3.79 -12.73 -12.15
C GLY A 81 5.14 -12.04 -11.90
N LEU A 82 5.25 -11.20 -10.89
CA LEU A 82 6.49 -10.51 -10.51
C LEU A 82 6.85 -10.77 -9.02
N GLU A 83 6.37 -11.85 -8.46
CA GLU A 83 6.80 -12.35 -7.16
C GLU A 83 8.13 -13.10 -7.30
N MET A 84 8.98 -12.99 -6.26
CA MET A 84 10.22 -13.74 -6.14
C MET A 84 9.95 -15.25 -6.12
N GLN A 85 10.86 -16.05 -6.68
CA GLN A 85 10.75 -17.50 -6.62
C GLN A 85 10.76 -18.00 -5.18
N ALA A 86 11.64 -17.43 -4.33
CA ALA A 86 11.65 -17.72 -2.90
C ALA A 86 10.27 -17.54 -2.22
N THR A 87 9.50 -16.51 -2.59
CA THR A 87 8.13 -16.32 -2.08
C THR A 87 7.19 -17.41 -2.58
N LYS A 88 7.26 -17.79 -3.85
CA LYS A 88 6.40 -18.84 -4.42
C LYS A 88 6.69 -20.22 -3.84
N ASP A 89 7.96 -20.53 -3.61
CA ASP A 89 8.36 -21.81 -3.02
C ASP A 89 7.98 -21.86 -1.54
N HIS A 90 8.08 -20.74 -0.83
CA HIS A 90 7.61 -20.62 0.53
C HIS A 90 6.10 -20.84 0.64
N VAL A 91 5.29 -20.28 -0.27
CA VAL A 91 3.83 -20.51 -0.31
C VAL A 91 3.52 -22.00 -0.42
N LYS A 92 4.26 -22.77 -1.24
CA LYS A 92 4.09 -24.23 -1.36
C LYS A 92 4.48 -24.94 -0.06
N ALA A 93 5.65 -24.60 0.51
CA ALA A 93 6.12 -25.21 1.77
C ALA A 93 5.14 -24.96 2.93
N ILE A 94 4.52 -23.80 2.99
CA ILE A 94 3.50 -23.48 3.99
C ILE A 94 2.20 -24.27 3.75
N ALA A 95 1.78 -24.43 2.50
CA ALA A 95 0.63 -25.27 2.16
C ALA A 95 0.86 -26.73 2.63
N GLU A 96 2.04 -27.28 2.36
CA GLU A 96 2.44 -28.61 2.80
C GLU A 96 2.52 -28.72 4.33
N LYS A 97 3.15 -27.73 4.99
CA LYS A 97 3.32 -27.70 6.46
C LYS A 97 2.00 -27.81 7.22
N TYR A 98 0.97 -27.09 6.76
CA TYR A 98 -0.34 -27.05 7.43
C TYR A 98 -1.36 -27.99 6.80
N GLY A 99 -1.01 -28.71 5.72
CA GLY A 99 -1.94 -29.58 5.03
C GLY A 99 -3.14 -28.83 4.42
N VAL A 100 -2.93 -27.58 3.99
CA VAL A 100 -3.96 -26.71 3.42
C VAL A 100 -3.74 -26.45 1.95
N GLU A 101 -4.83 -26.22 1.21
CA GLU A 101 -4.73 -25.71 -0.15
C GLU A 101 -4.64 -24.18 -0.15
N ILE A 102 -3.65 -23.63 -0.87
CA ILE A 102 -3.52 -22.19 -1.10
C ILE A 102 -3.77 -21.93 -2.60
N ILE A 103 -4.94 -21.43 -2.94
CA ILE A 103 -5.38 -21.21 -4.32
C ILE A 103 -4.57 -20.10 -4.97
N PRO A 104 -3.79 -20.38 -6.05
CA PRO A 104 -3.08 -19.34 -6.76
C PRO A 104 -4.03 -18.53 -7.66
N VAL A 105 -4.23 -17.24 -7.32
CA VAL A 105 -5.09 -16.34 -8.06
C VAL A 105 -4.28 -15.59 -9.10
N LYS A 106 -4.62 -15.80 -10.38
CA LYS A 106 -3.97 -15.11 -11.49
C LYS A 106 -4.53 -13.70 -11.70
N PRO A 107 -3.72 -12.75 -12.18
CA PRO A 107 -4.15 -11.41 -12.52
C PRO A 107 -5.12 -11.42 -13.70
N ASP A 108 -6.00 -10.40 -13.80
CA ASP A 108 -6.90 -10.25 -14.95
C ASP A 108 -6.12 -9.92 -16.23
N ILE A 109 -5.09 -9.11 -16.10
CA ILE A 109 -4.08 -8.88 -17.14
C ILE A 109 -2.69 -8.90 -16.52
N SER A 110 -1.69 -9.31 -17.30
CA SER A 110 -0.31 -9.35 -16.82
C SER A 110 0.20 -7.95 -16.41
N ILE A 111 1.14 -7.90 -15.47
CA ILE A 111 1.75 -6.63 -15.05
C ILE A 111 2.44 -5.91 -16.23
N VAL A 112 3.03 -6.67 -17.17
CA VAL A 112 3.63 -6.15 -18.40
C VAL A 112 2.58 -5.50 -19.30
N THR A 113 1.44 -6.18 -19.51
CA THR A 113 0.33 -5.65 -20.31
C THR A 113 -0.27 -4.41 -19.66
N SER A 114 -0.45 -4.43 -18.34
CA SER A 114 -0.93 -3.27 -17.59
C SER A 114 0.02 -2.08 -17.73
N ALA A 115 1.33 -2.30 -17.55
CA ALA A 115 2.36 -1.26 -17.69
C ALA A 115 2.36 -0.63 -19.10
N ARG A 116 2.27 -1.44 -20.14
CA ARG A 116 2.22 -0.95 -21.54
C ARG A 116 0.94 -0.17 -21.83
N LYS A 117 -0.20 -0.64 -21.35
CA LYS A 117 -1.51 -0.05 -21.67
C LYS A 117 -1.78 1.20 -20.87
N TYR A 118 -1.58 1.17 -19.56
CA TYR A 118 -1.99 2.22 -18.65
C TYR A 118 -0.82 3.07 -18.13
N GLY A 119 0.38 2.50 -18.06
CA GLY A 119 1.57 3.14 -17.50
C GLY A 119 2.08 2.43 -16.25
N ILE A 120 3.17 2.97 -15.70
CA ILE A 120 3.90 2.42 -14.56
C ILE A 120 3.76 3.35 -13.34
N PRO A 121 3.78 2.81 -12.11
CA PRO A 121 3.64 3.63 -10.91
C PRO A 121 4.87 4.50 -10.65
N PHE A 122 4.66 5.63 -9.97
CA PHE A 122 5.71 6.55 -9.53
C PHE A 122 5.47 7.00 -8.09
N VAL A 123 6.44 6.83 -7.23
CA VAL A 123 6.52 7.25 -5.82
C VAL A 123 5.41 6.70 -4.91
N SER A 124 4.15 6.90 -5.23
CA SER A 124 3.00 6.41 -4.46
C SER A 124 1.79 6.17 -5.35
N LYS A 125 0.78 5.44 -4.83
CA LYS A 125 -0.48 5.23 -5.56
C LYS A 125 -1.23 6.54 -5.80
N ILE A 126 -1.22 7.46 -4.83
CA ILE A 126 -1.89 8.76 -4.93
C ILE A 126 -1.19 9.63 -5.97
N MET A 127 0.13 9.71 -5.93
CA MET A 127 0.92 10.42 -6.93
C MET A 127 0.69 9.85 -8.32
N SER A 128 0.72 8.53 -8.47
CA SER A 128 0.50 7.88 -9.75
C SER A 128 -0.90 8.15 -10.32
N ALA A 129 -1.94 8.07 -9.49
CA ALA A 129 -3.31 8.37 -9.91
C ALA A 129 -3.50 9.86 -10.27
N GLY A 130 -2.88 10.75 -9.52
CA GLY A 130 -2.91 12.19 -9.78
C GLY A 130 -2.21 12.56 -11.09
N LEU A 131 -1.01 12.01 -11.32
CA LEU A 131 -0.26 12.23 -12.57
C LEU A 131 -0.95 11.56 -13.76
N GLU A 132 -1.55 10.39 -13.61
CA GLU A 132 -2.40 9.77 -14.63
C GLU A 132 -3.56 10.68 -15.04
N GLY A 133 -4.25 11.24 -14.04
CA GLY A 133 -5.33 12.20 -14.25
C GLY A 133 -4.84 13.45 -14.98
N TRP A 134 -3.72 14.02 -14.58
CA TRP A 134 -3.11 15.16 -15.21
C TRP A 134 -2.68 14.85 -16.66
N GLN A 135 -1.98 13.75 -16.90
CA GLN A 135 -1.58 13.33 -18.25
C GLN A 135 -2.77 13.13 -19.19
N LYS A 136 -3.93 12.71 -18.68
CA LYS A 136 -5.17 12.57 -19.48
C LYS A 136 -5.87 13.91 -19.75
N LYS A 137 -5.82 14.83 -18.79
CA LYS A 137 -6.58 16.09 -18.85
C LYS A 137 -5.77 17.24 -19.45
N GLN A 138 -4.44 17.18 -19.39
CA GLN A 138 -3.51 18.17 -19.96
C GLN A 138 -3.78 19.61 -19.49
N ILE A 139 -4.27 19.79 -18.25
CA ILE A 139 -4.44 21.13 -17.69
C ILE A 139 -3.08 21.70 -17.27
N PRO A 140 -2.87 23.03 -17.33
CA PRO A 140 -1.59 23.64 -16.93
C PRO A 140 -1.23 23.34 -15.49
N LEU A 141 0.05 23.07 -15.21
CA LEU A 141 0.56 22.84 -13.85
C LEU A 141 0.57 24.13 -13.01
N ASP A 142 0.59 25.28 -13.66
CA ASP A 142 0.64 26.61 -13.01
C ASP A 142 -0.63 26.95 -12.23
N ILE A 143 -1.74 26.23 -12.46
CA ILE A 143 -2.94 26.38 -11.64
C ILE A 143 -2.66 26.12 -10.14
N ALA A 144 -1.63 25.33 -9.83
CA ALA A 144 -1.19 25.11 -8.44
C ALA A 144 -0.64 26.40 -7.83
N ASP A 145 0.14 27.19 -8.60
CA ASP A 145 0.65 28.48 -8.15
C ASP A 145 -0.47 29.52 -8.04
N GLU A 146 -1.38 29.54 -9.01
CA GLU A 146 -2.56 30.41 -8.95
C GLU A 146 -3.36 30.15 -7.67
N TYR A 147 -3.58 28.86 -7.33
CA TYR A 147 -4.26 28.48 -6.11
C TYR A 147 -3.45 28.83 -4.86
N ASN A 148 -2.14 28.55 -4.86
CA ASN A 148 -1.29 28.79 -3.69
C ASN A 148 -1.12 30.28 -3.37
N ASN A 149 -1.16 31.15 -4.38
CA ASN A 149 -1.01 32.61 -4.25
C ASN A 149 -2.36 33.33 -4.05
N ALA A 150 -3.50 32.66 -4.17
CA ALA A 150 -4.81 33.28 -3.97
C ALA A 150 -5.09 33.53 -2.50
N ASP A 151 -5.71 34.67 -2.17
CA ASP A 151 -6.17 35.00 -0.81
C ASP A 151 -7.34 34.09 -0.41
N ASP A 152 -8.32 33.93 -1.30
CA ASP A 152 -9.45 33.01 -1.11
C ASP A 152 -9.23 31.72 -1.92
N LYS A 153 -8.78 30.67 -1.22
CA LYS A 153 -8.51 29.36 -1.81
C LYS A 153 -9.77 28.67 -2.31
N ILE A 154 -10.90 28.87 -1.63
CA ILE A 154 -12.18 28.24 -1.97
C ILE A 154 -12.71 28.86 -3.27
N ALA A 155 -12.74 30.20 -3.35
CA ALA A 155 -13.16 30.91 -4.55
C ALA A 155 -12.23 30.58 -5.74
N LYS A 156 -10.92 30.53 -5.54
CA LYS A 156 -9.96 30.17 -6.61
C LYS A 156 -10.21 28.75 -7.12
N ARG A 157 -10.42 27.80 -6.24
CA ARG A 157 -10.74 26.42 -6.65
C ARG A 157 -12.05 26.35 -7.44
N ALA A 158 -13.07 27.12 -7.04
CA ALA A 158 -14.35 27.20 -7.76
C ALA A 158 -14.16 27.80 -9.18
N GLU A 159 -13.37 28.85 -9.31
CA GLU A 159 -12.98 29.45 -10.59
C GLU A 159 -12.25 28.44 -11.48
N LEU A 160 -11.24 27.72 -10.95
CA LEU A 160 -10.50 26.70 -11.69
C LEU A 160 -11.42 25.57 -12.18
N LYS A 161 -12.43 25.18 -11.39
CA LYS A 161 -13.43 24.19 -11.79
C LYS A 161 -14.28 24.69 -12.98
N GLN A 162 -14.63 25.97 -13.01
CA GLN A 162 -15.36 26.57 -14.13
C GLN A 162 -14.49 26.66 -15.38
N ARG A 163 -13.20 27.03 -15.22
CA ARG A 163 -12.22 27.13 -16.29
C ARG A 163 -11.89 25.77 -16.92
N TYR A 164 -11.87 24.71 -16.12
CA TYR A 164 -11.52 23.35 -16.53
C TYR A 164 -12.61 22.34 -16.12
N PRO A 165 -13.75 22.33 -16.80
CA PRO A 165 -14.86 21.44 -16.46
C PRO A 165 -14.48 19.95 -16.61
N GLY A 166 -14.91 19.12 -15.66
CA GLY A 166 -14.60 17.68 -15.62
C GLY A 166 -13.15 17.37 -15.22
N CYS A 167 -12.42 18.36 -14.65
CA CYS A 167 -11.04 18.19 -14.18
C CYS A 167 -10.91 18.29 -12.65
N GLU A 168 -12.01 18.23 -11.91
CA GLU A 168 -12.06 18.49 -10.46
C GLU A 168 -11.05 17.65 -9.66
N THR A 169 -10.94 16.37 -9.96
CA THR A 169 -9.99 15.48 -9.27
C THR A 169 -8.53 15.89 -9.55
N THR A 170 -8.23 16.29 -10.78
CA THR A 170 -6.89 16.73 -11.18
C THR A 170 -6.56 18.09 -10.56
N ILE A 171 -7.52 19.03 -10.53
CA ILE A 171 -7.37 20.32 -9.84
C ILE A 171 -7.08 20.08 -8.35
N ASN A 172 -7.90 19.25 -7.68
CA ASN A 172 -7.70 18.94 -6.26
C ASN A 172 -6.33 18.29 -5.99
N PHE A 173 -5.84 17.47 -6.90
CA PHE A 173 -4.51 16.87 -6.81
C PHE A 173 -3.40 17.92 -6.95
N LEU A 174 -3.44 18.75 -7.98
CA LEU A 174 -2.43 19.78 -8.25
C LEU A 174 -2.41 20.86 -7.16
N CYS A 175 -3.57 21.32 -6.75
CA CYS A 175 -3.73 22.35 -5.72
C CYS A 175 -3.62 21.80 -4.28
N CYS A 176 -3.49 20.47 -4.09
CA CYS A 176 -3.48 19.84 -2.77
C CYS A 176 -4.65 20.26 -1.88
N CYS A 177 -5.88 20.25 -2.44
CA CYS A 177 -7.09 20.66 -1.74
C CYS A 177 -8.16 19.56 -1.72
N ASN A 178 -9.19 19.74 -0.90
CA ASN A 178 -10.37 18.90 -0.87
C ASN A 178 -11.40 19.34 -1.94
N SER A 179 -12.55 18.66 -2.01
CA SER A 179 -13.62 18.99 -2.95
C SER A 179 -14.29 20.35 -2.68
N ALA A 180 -14.17 20.88 -1.47
CA ALA A 180 -14.63 22.20 -1.09
C ALA A 180 -13.62 23.31 -1.44
N GLY A 181 -12.38 22.95 -1.77
CA GLY A 181 -11.30 23.90 -2.05
C GLY A 181 -10.43 24.27 -0.86
N GLU A 182 -10.62 23.60 0.27
CA GLU A 182 -9.79 23.83 1.46
C GLU A 182 -8.44 23.10 1.31
N PRO A 183 -7.32 23.73 1.72
CA PRO A 183 -6.02 23.07 1.74
C PRO A 183 -6.04 21.79 2.57
N ARG A 184 -5.29 20.78 2.12
CA ARG A 184 -5.10 19.51 2.84
C ARG A 184 -3.67 19.37 3.35
N PRO A 185 -3.29 20.04 4.44
CA PRO A 185 -1.92 20.05 4.94
C PRO A 185 -1.43 18.65 5.35
N ASN A 186 -2.34 17.77 5.75
CA ASN A 186 -2.01 16.41 6.21
C ASN A 186 -1.95 15.37 5.08
N ILE A 187 -2.31 15.72 3.84
CA ILE A 187 -2.11 14.87 2.67
C ILE A 187 -0.84 15.33 1.95
N GLN A 188 0.25 15.40 2.66
CA GLN A 188 1.60 15.63 2.13
C GLN A 188 2.09 14.54 1.15
N LEU A 189 1.20 13.65 0.71
CA LEU A 189 1.47 12.57 -0.25
C LEU A 189 1.19 12.98 -1.70
N VAL A 190 0.81 14.22 -1.89
CA VAL A 190 0.51 14.82 -3.18
C VAL A 190 1.73 15.58 -3.70
N ILE A 191 1.63 16.12 -4.87
CA ILE A 191 2.68 16.87 -5.59
C ILE A 191 3.47 17.86 -4.70
N ASN A 192 2.85 18.36 -3.62
CA ASN A 192 3.45 19.25 -2.62
C ASN A 192 4.04 18.54 -1.39
N SER A 193 4.11 17.21 -1.36
CA SER A 193 4.75 16.49 -0.23
C SER A 193 6.25 16.79 -0.10
N SER A 194 6.81 17.33 -1.15
CA SER A 194 8.08 18.02 -1.18
C SER A 194 7.86 19.26 -2.01
N LYS A 195 8.23 20.42 -1.50
CA LYS A 195 8.13 21.70 -2.22
C LYS A 195 8.84 21.69 -3.58
N TYR A 196 9.68 20.68 -3.83
CA TYR A 196 10.42 20.51 -5.07
C TYR A 196 9.75 19.62 -6.11
N MET A 197 8.71 18.86 -5.73
CA MET A 197 8.12 17.87 -6.65
C MET A 197 7.34 18.54 -7.78
N LEU A 198 6.55 19.55 -7.48
CA LEU A 198 5.80 20.29 -8.49
C LEU A 198 6.74 20.99 -9.45
N ASP A 199 7.75 21.69 -8.92
CA ASP A 199 8.76 22.40 -9.75
C ASP A 199 9.53 21.42 -10.63
N PHE A 200 9.91 20.27 -10.07
CA PHE A 200 10.56 19.21 -10.83
C PHE A 200 9.69 18.69 -11.97
N ILE A 201 8.41 18.46 -11.76
CA ILE A 201 7.50 17.97 -12.81
C ILE A 201 7.23 19.05 -13.87
N LYS A 202 7.22 20.35 -13.49
CA LYS A 202 7.13 21.46 -14.45
C LYS A 202 8.36 21.52 -15.35
N GLU A 203 9.55 21.37 -14.76
CA GLU A 203 10.83 21.44 -15.49
C GLU A 203 11.11 20.15 -16.28
N TYR A 204 10.74 18.99 -15.72
CA TYR A 204 10.97 17.67 -16.29
C TYR A 204 9.68 16.84 -16.24
N PRO A 205 8.69 17.10 -17.09
CA PRO A 205 7.49 16.25 -17.13
C PRO A 205 7.85 14.81 -17.49
N PRO A 206 7.18 13.78 -16.90
CA PRO A 206 7.48 12.39 -17.20
C PRO A 206 7.19 12.08 -18.68
N ASP A 207 8.18 11.50 -19.38
CA ASP A 207 8.11 11.06 -20.78
C ASP A 207 7.43 9.69 -20.95
N PHE A 208 6.86 9.15 -19.88
CA PHE A 208 6.17 7.88 -19.85
C PHE A 208 4.80 8.02 -19.19
N LYS A 209 3.89 7.08 -19.49
CA LYS A 209 2.58 7.02 -18.84
C LYS A 209 2.73 6.63 -17.38
N VAL A 210 2.23 7.47 -16.48
CA VAL A 210 2.21 7.19 -15.04
C VAL A 210 0.85 6.67 -14.65
N SER A 211 0.82 5.49 -13.99
CA SER A 211 -0.42 4.90 -13.47
C SER A 211 -0.12 3.85 -12.40
N ALA A 212 -1.03 3.68 -11.45
CA ALA A 212 -1.02 2.58 -10.48
C ALA A 212 -2.02 1.45 -10.84
N SER A 213 -2.56 1.45 -12.05
CA SER A 213 -3.58 0.48 -12.51
C SER A 213 -3.13 -0.97 -12.45
N CYS A 214 -1.80 -1.24 -12.45
CA CYS A 214 -1.29 -2.59 -12.24
C CYS A 214 -1.78 -3.19 -10.91
N CYS A 215 -1.93 -2.38 -9.84
CA CYS A 215 -2.48 -2.86 -8.58
C CYS A 215 -3.96 -3.27 -8.69
N ASP A 216 -4.73 -2.59 -9.53
CA ASP A 216 -6.13 -2.89 -9.72
C ASP A 216 -6.30 -4.21 -10.48
N TYR A 217 -5.63 -4.35 -11.61
CA TYR A 217 -5.76 -5.54 -12.46
C TYR A 217 -5.01 -6.78 -11.96
N CYS A 218 -3.89 -6.59 -11.22
CA CYS A 218 -3.11 -7.73 -10.75
C CYS A 218 -3.49 -8.19 -9.33
N LYS A 219 -4.16 -7.34 -8.53
CA LYS A 219 -4.52 -7.67 -7.13
C LYS A 219 -5.96 -7.39 -6.78
N LYS A 220 -6.47 -6.14 -6.96
CA LYS A 220 -7.79 -5.79 -6.44
C LYS A 220 -8.94 -6.46 -7.17
N HIS A 221 -8.96 -6.43 -8.52
CA HIS A 221 -10.02 -7.09 -9.28
C HIS A 221 -9.99 -8.61 -9.09
N PRO A 222 -8.82 -9.32 -9.19
CA PRO A 222 -8.74 -10.73 -8.83
C PRO A 222 -9.20 -11.03 -7.40
N ALA A 223 -8.87 -10.15 -6.42
CA ALA A 223 -9.34 -10.31 -5.06
C ALA A 223 -10.87 -10.20 -4.97
N HIS A 224 -11.47 -9.18 -5.57
CA HIS A 224 -12.93 -9.05 -5.61
C HIS A 224 -13.60 -10.25 -6.27
N ARG A 225 -13.01 -10.78 -7.34
CA ARG A 225 -13.56 -11.93 -8.07
C ARG A 225 -13.60 -13.19 -7.21
N ILE A 226 -12.52 -13.50 -6.47
CA ILE A 226 -12.49 -14.70 -5.64
C ILE A 226 -13.21 -14.52 -4.31
N GLN A 227 -13.14 -13.33 -3.72
CA GLN A 227 -13.65 -13.08 -2.36
C GLN A 227 -15.16 -12.83 -2.30
N LYS A 228 -15.81 -12.53 -3.43
CA LYS A 228 -17.24 -12.14 -3.45
C LYS A 228 -18.19 -13.21 -2.92
N ASP A 229 -17.80 -14.50 -3.00
CA ASP A 229 -18.64 -15.64 -2.65
C ASP A 229 -18.39 -16.11 -1.19
N TYR A 230 -17.56 -15.36 -0.42
CA TYR A 230 -17.25 -15.64 0.98
C TYR A 230 -17.91 -14.61 1.90
N GLU A 231 -18.39 -15.07 3.05
CA GLU A 231 -18.98 -14.21 4.08
C GLU A 231 -17.94 -13.36 4.79
N MET A 232 -16.75 -13.94 5.03
CA MET A 232 -15.67 -13.26 5.75
C MET A 232 -14.33 -13.34 5.01
N ILE A 233 -13.65 -12.20 4.94
CA ILE A 233 -12.30 -12.08 4.39
C ILE A 233 -11.32 -11.83 5.54
N ILE A 234 -10.27 -12.66 5.65
CA ILE A 234 -9.22 -12.52 6.65
C ILE A 234 -7.96 -11.97 5.99
N THR A 235 -7.35 -10.94 6.59
CA THR A 235 -6.11 -10.33 6.10
C THR A 235 -5.12 -10.05 7.23
N GLY A 236 -3.82 -10.24 6.99
CA GLY A 236 -2.73 -10.00 7.95
C GLY A 236 -2.28 -8.53 8.04
N GLU A 237 -3.21 -7.56 7.86
CA GLU A 237 -2.87 -6.14 7.96
C GLU A 237 -2.57 -5.75 9.41
N ARG A 238 -1.44 -5.03 9.62
CA ARG A 238 -1.05 -4.46 10.93
C ARG A 238 -0.99 -2.93 10.87
N ARG A 239 -1.35 -2.29 11.99
CA ARG A 239 -1.23 -0.82 12.15
C ARG A 239 0.23 -0.37 12.05
N ASP A 240 1.14 -1.13 12.62
CA ASP A 240 2.58 -0.85 12.69
C ASP A 240 3.30 -0.91 11.33
N GLU A 241 2.66 -1.46 10.28
CA GLU A 241 3.17 -1.31 8.91
C GLU A 241 3.18 0.15 8.40
N GLY A 242 2.55 1.07 9.14
CA GLY A 242 2.54 2.49 8.84
C GLY A 242 1.66 2.91 7.65
N GLY A 243 1.88 4.15 7.18
CA GLY A 243 1.14 4.73 6.07
C GLY A 243 -0.36 4.90 6.38
N MET A 244 -1.23 4.60 5.42
CA MET A 244 -2.69 4.71 5.60
C MET A 244 -3.27 3.74 6.64
N ARG A 245 -2.52 2.72 7.05
CA ARG A 245 -2.94 1.75 8.06
C ARG A 245 -2.79 2.30 9.48
N SER A 246 -1.82 3.17 9.71
CA SER A 246 -1.57 3.80 11.00
C SER A 246 -2.46 5.02 11.28
N VAL A 247 -3.13 5.56 10.26
CA VAL A 247 -3.99 6.75 10.41
C VAL A 247 -5.34 6.31 10.97
N PRO A 248 -5.73 6.75 12.20
CA PRO A 248 -7.07 6.50 12.71
C PRO A 248 -8.08 7.19 11.81
N LYS A 249 -9.06 6.47 11.31
CA LYS A 249 -10.24 7.11 10.73
C LYS A 249 -11.04 7.71 11.88
N LYS A 250 -11.50 8.96 11.73
CA LYS A 250 -12.16 9.75 12.78
C LYS A 250 -13.27 9.01 13.54
N ASP A 251 -13.88 8.01 12.92
CA ASP A 251 -15.04 7.28 13.46
C ASP A 251 -14.76 5.78 13.65
N CYS A 252 -13.49 5.35 13.62
CA CYS A 252 -13.12 3.94 13.66
C CYS A 252 -12.13 3.67 14.77
N THR A 253 -12.63 3.32 15.94
CA THR A 253 -11.83 2.92 17.10
C THR A 253 -11.31 1.49 16.99
N SER A 254 -11.95 0.64 16.19
CA SER A 254 -11.55 -0.74 15.96
C SER A 254 -11.54 -1.09 14.46
N MET A 255 -10.36 -1.42 13.95
CA MET A 255 -10.18 -1.86 12.56
C MET A 255 -10.05 -3.39 12.43
N CYS A 256 -10.15 -4.14 13.54
CA CYS A 256 -9.93 -5.59 13.52
C CYS A 256 -11.09 -6.37 12.90
N PHE A 257 -12.32 -5.89 13.05
CA PHE A 257 -13.50 -6.53 12.47
C PHE A 257 -14.47 -5.49 11.93
N THR A 258 -14.78 -5.57 10.65
CA THR A 258 -15.65 -4.59 9.97
C THR A 258 -16.59 -5.31 9.02
N GLU A 259 -17.78 -4.76 8.83
CA GLU A 259 -18.74 -5.17 7.81
C GLU A 259 -18.78 -4.13 6.69
N ASN A 260 -18.76 -4.54 5.44
CA ASN A 260 -18.93 -3.63 4.31
C ASN A 260 -20.41 -3.42 3.99
N SER A 261 -20.71 -2.49 3.06
CA SER A 261 -22.09 -2.18 2.63
C SER A 261 -22.87 -3.36 2.03
N ASN A 262 -22.16 -4.43 1.64
CA ASN A 262 -22.77 -5.62 1.03
C ASN A 262 -22.94 -6.75 2.06
N GLY A 263 -22.77 -6.50 3.37
CA GLY A 263 -22.90 -7.51 4.41
C GLY A 263 -21.72 -8.48 4.52
N GLN A 264 -20.60 -8.22 3.83
CA GLN A 264 -19.40 -9.05 3.91
C GLN A 264 -18.48 -8.56 5.03
N PHE A 265 -17.99 -9.47 5.83
CA PHE A 265 -17.11 -9.18 6.96
C PHE A 265 -15.64 -9.16 6.57
N ARG A 266 -14.86 -8.36 7.28
CA ARG A 266 -13.39 -8.33 7.21
C ARG A 266 -12.81 -8.49 8.59
N LEU A 267 -11.99 -9.51 8.77
CA LEU A 267 -11.25 -9.77 10.00
C LEU A 267 -9.76 -9.48 9.78
N LYS A 268 -9.18 -8.66 10.65
CA LYS A 268 -7.75 -8.31 10.67
C LYS A 268 -7.18 -8.68 12.04
N PRO A 269 -6.89 -9.95 12.28
CA PRO A 269 -6.51 -10.42 13.61
C PRO A 269 -5.25 -9.74 14.14
N LEU A 270 -4.31 -9.44 13.24
CA LEU A 270 -3.01 -8.85 13.57
C LEU A 270 -3.01 -7.33 13.67
N TYR A 271 -4.16 -6.65 13.54
CA TYR A 271 -4.18 -5.18 13.42
C TYR A 271 -3.45 -4.44 14.56
N TYR A 272 -3.56 -4.93 15.80
CA TYR A 272 -2.90 -4.36 16.98
C TYR A 272 -1.64 -5.14 17.41
N VAL A 273 -1.13 -6.04 16.59
CA VAL A 273 0.14 -6.75 16.83
C VAL A 273 1.29 -5.82 16.45
N SER A 274 2.14 -5.51 17.42
CA SER A 274 3.35 -4.68 17.24
C SER A 274 4.49 -5.48 16.58
N ASP A 275 5.57 -4.80 16.22
CA ASP A 275 6.78 -5.47 15.73
C ASP A 275 7.43 -6.32 16.83
N ALA A 276 7.34 -5.91 18.10
CA ALA A 276 7.82 -6.69 19.24
C ALA A 276 6.99 -7.97 19.44
N ASP A 277 5.65 -7.86 19.40
CA ASP A 277 4.75 -9.02 19.47
C ASP A 277 5.03 -10.02 18.34
N LYS A 278 5.26 -9.49 17.13
CA LYS A 278 5.60 -10.29 15.94
C LYS A 278 6.93 -11.04 16.12
N ALA A 279 7.96 -10.38 16.65
CA ALA A 279 9.24 -11.00 16.93
C ALA A 279 9.08 -12.10 17.98
N TRP A 280 8.37 -11.81 19.08
CA TRP A 280 8.07 -12.79 20.10
C TRP A 280 7.34 -14.02 19.52
N TYR A 281 6.32 -13.82 18.69
CA TYR A 281 5.55 -14.93 18.10
C TYR A 281 6.43 -15.80 17.21
N LYS A 282 7.26 -15.15 16.37
CA LYS A 282 8.21 -15.85 15.49
C LYS A 282 9.13 -16.76 16.29
N ASP A 283 9.73 -16.23 17.36
CA ASP A 283 10.70 -16.97 18.18
C ASP A 283 10.02 -18.08 18.99
N TYR A 284 8.89 -17.77 19.63
CA TYR A 284 8.18 -18.72 20.50
C TYR A 284 7.63 -19.93 19.72
N TYR A 285 7.07 -19.71 18.52
CA TYR A 285 6.52 -20.77 17.68
C TYR A 285 7.50 -21.25 16.59
N ASN A 286 8.73 -20.79 16.61
CA ASN A 286 9.78 -21.12 15.62
C ASN A 286 9.29 -20.96 14.17
N ILE A 287 8.70 -19.79 13.86
CA ILE A 287 8.21 -19.50 12.53
C ILE A 287 9.37 -19.15 11.61
N ARG A 288 9.56 -19.93 10.55
CA ARG A 288 10.50 -19.62 9.50
C ARG A 288 9.79 -18.80 8.41
N TYR A 289 10.35 -17.64 8.07
CA TYR A 289 9.90 -16.84 6.95
C TYR A 289 10.50 -17.33 5.63
N SER A 290 10.05 -16.77 4.51
CA SER A 290 10.62 -17.10 3.21
C SER A 290 12.10 -16.69 3.12
N ASP A 291 12.86 -17.33 2.24
CA ASP A 291 14.26 -17.00 1.98
C ASP A 291 14.45 -15.55 1.52
N ALA A 292 13.41 -14.90 1.03
CA ALA A 292 13.42 -13.47 0.76
C ALA A 292 13.77 -12.63 2.01
N TYR A 293 13.35 -13.07 3.20
CA TYR A 293 13.70 -12.45 4.48
C TYR A 293 14.96 -13.06 5.09
N GLU A 294 15.01 -14.40 5.19
CA GLU A 294 16.01 -15.09 5.96
C GLU A 294 17.38 -15.15 5.25
N VAL A 295 17.39 -15.13 3.91
CA VAL A 295 18.60 -15.26 3.09
C VAL A 295 18.91 -13.99 2.32
N TYR A 296 17.90 -13.37 1.66
CA TYR A 296 18.14 -12.20 0.82
C TYR A 296 18.20 -10.89 1.61
N GLY A 297 17.78 -10.91 2.88
CA GLY A 297 17.84 -9.76 3.78
C GLY A 297 16.78 -8.69 3.50
N LEU A 298 15.70 -9.04 2.79
CA LEU A 298 14.60 -8.11 2.58
C LEU A 298 13.79 -7.90 3.86
N THR A 299 13.26 -6.70 4.01
CA THR A 299 12.35 -6.37 5.12
C THR A 299 10.88 -6.50 4.72
N ARG A 300 10.61 -6.71 3.43
CA ARG A 300 9.26 -6.78 2.88
C ARG A 300 9.25 -7.57 1.58
N THR A 301 8.18 -8.34 1.36
CA THR A 301 7.85 -8.99 0.08
C THR A 301 6.69 -8.30 -0.63
N GLY A 302 6.40 -8.70 -1.85
CA GLY A 302 5.33 -8.17 -2.70
C GLY A 302 5.76 -8.20 -4.17
N CYS A 303 5.13 -7.39 -5.03
CA CYS A 303 5.59 -7.26 -6.42
C CYS A 303 7.03 -6.75 -6.40
N CYS A 304 7.97 -7.57 -6.90
CA CYS A 304 9.38 -7.27 -6.89
C CYS A 304 9.68 -5.97 -7.65
N GLY A 305 10.48 -5.10 -7.07
CA GLY A 305 10.88 -3.83 -7.68
C GLY A 305 9.74 -2.82 -7.88
N CYS A 306 8.61 -2.94 -7.18
CA CYS A 306 7.51 -1.97 -7.32
C CYS A 306 7.98 -0.53 -7.03
N PRO A 307 7.86 0.43 -7.97
CA PRO A 307 8.35 1.81 -7.80
C PRO A 307 7.68 2.59 -6.67
N ILE A 308 6.58 2.09 -6.11
CA ILE A 308 5.94 2.67 -4.92
C ILE A 308 6.84 2.51 -3.69
N SER A 309 7.64 1.43 -3.62
CA SER A 309 8.65 1.28 -2.57
C SER A 309 9.77 2.30 -2.76
N HIS A 310 10.14 2.99 -1.68
CA HIS A 310 11.29 3.88 -1.72
C HIS A 310 12.62 3.12 -1.78
N LYS A 311 12.62 1.83 -1.41
CA LYS A 311 13.77 0.92 -1.45
C LYS A 311 13.82 0.07 -2.72
N ALA A 312 12.90 0.25 -3.69
CA ALA A 312 12.74 -0.65 -4.84
C ALA A 312 14.06 -1.03 -5.52
N VAL A 313 14.91 -0.04 -5.84
CA VAL A 313 16.22 -0.28 -6.51
C VAL A 313 17.20 -0.97 -5.56
N ALA A 314 17.28 -0.55 -4.30
CA ALA A 314 18.15 -1.19 -3.31
C ALA A 314 17.74 -2.66 -3.06
N ASP A 315 16.44 -2.92 -2.93
CA ASP A 315 15.91 -4.28 -2.78
C ASP A 315 16.25 -5.15 -4.01
N LEU A 316 16.20 -4.57 -5.23
CA LEU A 316 16.61 -5.28 -6.46
C LEU A 316 18.09 -5.64 -6.47
N GLU A 317 18.97 -4.79 -5.92
CA GLU A 317 20.39 -5.11 -5.80
C GLU A 317 20.64 -6.24 -4.79
N LEU A 318 19.91 -6.25 -3.66
CA LEU A 318 20.02 -7.33 -2.68
C LEU A 318 19.63 -8.69 -3.27
N ILE A 319 18.58 -8.75 -4.08
CA ILE A 319 18.09 -10.02 -4.65
C ILE A 319 18.79 -10.42 -5.95
N ARG A 320 19.58 -9.53 -6.57
CA ARG A 320 20.25 -9.80 -7.87
C ARG A 320 21.09 -11.09 -7.88
N PRO A 321 21.85 -11.43 -6.82
CA PRO A 321 22.61 -12.68 -6.81
C PRO A 321 21.75 -13.95 -6.82
N TYR A 322 20.53 -13.86 -6.30
CA TYR A 322 19.64 -15.00 -6.09
C TYR A 322 18.58 -15.13 -7.21
N GLU A 323 18.03 -14.02 -7.67
CA GLU A 323 16.93 -13.98 -8.65
C GLU A 323 17.18 -12.99 -9.80
N PRO A 324 18.23 -13.16 -10.59
CA PRO A 324 18.63 -12.22 -11.63
C PRO A 324 17.54 -12.01 -12.70
N ASN A 325 16.72 -13.03 -12.99
CA ASN A 325 15.65 -12.93 -13.98
C ASN A 325 14.51 -12.03 -13.52
N VAL A 326 14.15 -12.07 -12.22
CA VAL A 326 13.13 -11.20 -11.64
C VAL A 326 13.62 -9.76 -11.62
N VAL A 327 14.88 -9.53 -11.30
CA VAL A 327 15.53 -8.22 -11.37
C VAL A 327 15.50 -7.66 -12.79
N LYS A 328 15.90 -8.47 -13.78
CA LYS A 328 15.84 -8.08 -15.21
C LYS A 328 14.42 -7.73 -15.65
N ALA A 329 13.43 -8.52 -15.24
CA ALA A 329 12.02 -8.25 -15.54
C ALA A 329 11.53 -6.96 -14.89
N ALA A 330 11.87 -6.71 -13.62
CA ALA A 330 11.50 -5.48 -12.91
C ALA A 330 12.09 -4.22 -13.60
N TRP A 331 13.37 -4.26 -13.99
CA TRP A 331 14.00 -3.18 -14.75
C TRP A 331 13.37 -2.98 -16.13
N ALA A 332 13.04 -4.04 -16.84
CA ALA A 332 12.37 -3.95 -18.14
C ALA A 332 10.97 -3.32 -18.05
N ILE A 333 10.27 -3.51 -16.93
CA ILE A 333 8.92 -2.97 -16.72
C ILE A 333 8.97 -1.56 -16.14
N PHE A 334 9.80 -1.31 -15.13
CA PHE A 334 9.76 -0.13 -14.29
C PHE A 334 10.97 0.81 -14.42
N GLY A 335 11.95 0.48 -15.26
CA GLY A 335 13.22 1.21 -15.38
C GLY A 335 13.04 2.72 -15.52
N LYS A 336 12.15 3.16 -16.41
CA LYS A 336 11.84 4.59 -16.59
C LYS A 336 11.39 5.28 -15.30
N SER A 337 10.62 4.59 -14.45
CA SER A 337 10.20 5.15 -13.16
C SER A 337 11.35 5.23 -12.17
N TYR A 338 12.29 4.28 -12.20
CA TYR A 338 13.48 4.32 -11.34
C TYR A 338 14.42 5.47 -11.74
N GLU A 339 14.70 5.60 -13.03
CA GLU A 339 15.53 6.67 -13.58
C GLU A 339 14.93 8.05 -13.31
N TYR A 340 13.62 8.19 -13.49
CA TYR A 340 12.90 9.43 -13.21
C TYR A 340 12.92 9.77 -11.72
N ARG A 341 12.83 8.77 -10.83
CA ARG A 341 12.97 8.96 -9.39
C ARG A 341 14.37 9.37 -9.00
N GLN A 342 15.40 8.77 -9.62
CA GLN A 342 16.80 9.16 -9.40
C GLN A 342 17.00 10.62 -9.79
N LYS A 343 16.54 11.03 -10.98
CA LYS A 343 16.59 12.41 -11.45
C LYS A 343 15.89 13.38 -10.46
N TYR A 344 14.74 13.00 -9.93
CA TYR A 344 14.06 13.79 -8.91
C TYR A 344 14.89 13.90 -7.60
N ASN A 345 15.51 12.83 -7.15
CA ASN A 345 16.33 12.86 -5.94
C ASN A 345 17.56 13.77 -6.11
N GLU A 346 18.19 13.76 -7.27
CA GLU A 346 19.31 14.64 -7.62
C GLU A 346 18.86 16.10 -7.67
N TYR A 347 17.76 16.40 -8.36
CA TYR A 347 17.14 17.73 -8.41
C TYR A 347 16.84 18.27 -7.00
N LYS A 348 16.18 17.46 -6.18
CA LYS A 348 15.85 17.82 -4.80
C LYS A 348 17.11 18.15 -3.99
N ARG A 349 18.15 17.32 -4.08
CA ARG A 349 19.42 17.52 -3.38
C ARG A 349 20.06 18.86 -3.78
N THR A 350 20.17 19.13 -5.08
CA THR A 350 20.76 20.37 -5.59
C THR A 350 19.97 21.59 -5.11
N ARG A 351 18.64 21.57 -5.14
CA ARG A 351 17.80 22.66 -4.64
C ARG A 351 17.97 22.90 -3.14
N MET A 352 18.06 21.82 -2.36
CA MET A 352 18.32 21.92 -0.91
C MET A 352 19.69 22.52 -0.58
N GLU A 353 20.73 22.17 -1.34
CA GLU A 353 22.08 22.72 -1.18
C GLU A 353 22.13 24.21 -1.51
N LEU A 354 21.50 24.64 -2.60
CA LEU A 354 21.37 26.05 -2.99
C LEU A 354 20.69 26.89 -1.90
N GLU A 355 19.57 26.38 -1.34
CA GLU A 355 18.84 27.09 -0.28
C GLU A 355 19.67 27.23 1.02
N LYS A 356 20.41 26.17 1.37
CA LYS A 356 21.33 26.23 2.53
C LYS A 356 22.43 27.27 2.32
N SER A 357 23.01 27.33 1.12
CA SER A 357 24.05 28.30 0.77
C SER A 357 23.51 29.75 0.82
N GLN A 358 22.28 29.96 0.30
CA GLN A 358 21.63 31.27 0.35
C GLN A 358 21.32 31.72 1.78
N LYS A 359 20.82 30.83 2.64
CA LYS A 359 20.57 31.13 4.06
C LYS A 359 21.88 31.47 4.79
N GLY A 360 22.93 30.68 4.58
CA GLY A 360 24.25 30.96 5.19
C GLY A 360 24.84 32.31 4.78
N MET A 361 24.59 32.75 3.53
CA MET A 361 25.00 34.10 3.08
C MET A 361 24.19 35.22 3.77
N ILE A 362 22.85 35.02 3.94
CA ILE A 362 21.98 36.01 4.59
C ILE A 362 22.35 36.11 6.09
N ASP A 363 22.51 34.99 6.79
CA ASP A 363 22.88 34.96 8.19
C ASP A 363 24.29 35.53 8.43
N GLY A 364 25.22 35.36 7.47
CA GLY A 364 26.54 35.99 7.50
C GLY A 364 26.55 37.50 7.24
N GLN A 365 25.56 38.04 6.52
CA GLN A 365 25.40 39.48 6.27
C GLN A 365 24.71 40.22 7.42
N LEU A 366 24.01 39.53 8.29
CA LEU A 366 23.35 40.13 9.48
C LEU A 366 24.28 40.21 10.69
N GLN A 367 25.53 39.76 10.59
CA GLN A 367 26.53 39.83 11.66
C GLN A 367 27.56 40.95 11.49
N PHE A 368 27.34 41.93 10.58
CA PHE A 368 28.17 43.13 10.43
C PHE A 368 27.39 44.41 10.70
#